data_03d78dcf37c1832439c899aba0ad9ff2
#
_entry.id   03d78dcf37c1832439c899aba0ad9ff2
#
_cell.length_a   1.000
_cell.length_b   1.000
_cell.length_c   1.000
_cell.angle_alpha   90.00
_cell.angle_beta   90.00
_cell.angle_gamma   90.00
#
_symmetry.space_group_name_H-M   'P 1'
#
loop_
_entity.id
_entity.type
_entity.pdbx_description
1 polymer ?
#
loop_
_entity_poly.entity_id
_entity_poly.type
_entity_poly.pdbx_seq_one_letter_code
_entity_poly.pdbx_strand_id
1 'polypeptide(L)'
;MRCIILAEDQVWKELFEDKEEIVELHEVDSAEAFSQADGDVFFDFRDEAWDLPSWPLQTLHPVFIAGITGTLKEHHCPQHFIRLNTWPGMLNRAILECVASERIRPEAEKILGVLHKKVEWLPDTPGMVSPKVLSMIINEAWFAFEEGVSTKNDIDIAMKLGTNYPLGPFAWGNQIGLHRVCRLLSVLATDNERYRVARSLLMEVGL
;
A
#
# COMPACT_ATOMS: atom_id res chain seq x y z
N MET A 1 12.62 9.51 -18.13
CA MET A 1 12.12 10.00 -16.81
C MET A 1 12.97 9.32 -15.74
N ARG A 2 13.62 10.13 -14.90
CA ARG A 2 14.49 9.64 -13.84
C ARG A 2 13.68 9.48 -12.54
N CYS A 3 13.57 8.24 -12.06
CA CYS A 3 12.82 7.89 -10.87
C CYS A 3 13.78 7.60 -9.72
N ILE A 4 13.64 8.31 -8.62
CA ILE A 4 14.39 8.08 -7.38
C ILE A 4 13.54 7.19 -6.49
N ILE A 5 14.12 6.08 -6.02
CA ILE A 5 13.39 5.05 -5.26
C ILE A 5 14.07 4.84 -3.92
N LEU A 6 13.30 4.97 -2.84
CA LEU A 6 13.67 4.57 -1.49
C LEU A 6 12.71 3.47 -1.05
N ALA A 7 13.23 2.28 -0.74
CA ALA A 7 12.42 1.13 -0.38
C ALA A 7 13.16 0.20 0.60
N GLU A 8 12.41 -0.51 1.42
CA GLU A 8 12.93 -1.52 2.36
C GLU A 8 12.88 -2.94 1.79
N ASP A 9 12.00 -3.16 0.81
CA ASP A 9 11.81 -4.45 0.15
C ASP A 9 11.74 -4.30 -1.38
N GLN A 10 11.44 -5.37 -2.09
CA GLN A 10 11.43 -5.41 -3.54
C GLN A 10 10.02 -5.25 -4.15
N VAL A 11 9.00 -4.94 -3.34
CA VAL A 11 7.60 -4.80 -3.81
C VAL A 11 7.47 -3.69 -4.85
N TRP A 12 8.28 -2.64 -4.74
CA TRP A 12 8.31 -1.53 -5.70
C TRP A 12 8.60 -1.99 -7.13
N LYS A 13 9.32 -3.11 -7.34
CA LYS A 13 9.61 -3.65 -8.67
C LYS A 13 8.35 -4.04 -9.44
N GLU A 14 7.27 -4.39 -8.75
CA GLU A 14 5.98 -4.66 -9.39
C GLU A 14 5.47 -3.48 -10.24
N LEU A 15 5.81 -2.23 -9.85
CA LEU A 15 5.41 -1.03 -10.59
C LEU A 15 6.24 -0.84 -11.86
N PHE A 16 7.50 -1.25 -11.83
CA PHE A 16 8.49 -0.98 -12.88
C PHE A 16 8.83 -2.19 -13.76
N GLU A 17 8.16 -3.33 -13.54
CA GLU A 17 8.36 -4.52 -14.35
C GLU A 17 8.21 -4.19 -15.85
N ASP A 18 9.17 -4.61 -16.67
CA ASP A 18 9.26 -4.35 -18.11
C ASP A 18 9.26 -2.85 -18.50
N LYS A 19 9.80 -1.97 -17.66
CA LYS A 19 9.82 -0.51 -17.90
C LYS A 19 11.23 0.09 -17.98
N GLU A 20 12.29 -0.72 -17.90
CA GLU A 20 13.69 -0.25 -17.87
C GLU A 20 14.08 0.55 -19.11
N GLU A 21 13.40 0.34 -20.24
CA GLU A 21 13.65 1.11 -21.48
C GLU A 21 12.98 2.51 -21.45
N ILE A 22 12.01 2.73 -20.57
CA ILE A 22 11.19 3.96 -20.53
C ILE A 22 11.61 4.88 -19.40
N VAL A 23 12.09 4.30 -18.29
CA VAL A 23 12.47 5.02 -17.07
C VAL A 23 13.88 4.67 -16.63
N GLU A 24 14.60 5.65 -16.11
CA GLU A 24 15.88 5.47 -15.42
C GLU A 24 15.59 5.30 -13.94
N LEU A 25 15.88 4.13 -13.39
CA LEU A 25 15.65 3.82 -11.98
C LEU A 25 16.92 4.06 -11.17
N HIS A 26 16.80 4.84 -10.11
CA HIS A 26 17.88 5.15 -9.20
C HIS A 26 17.45 4.84 -7.76
N GLU A 27 17.84 3.65 -7.29
CA GLU A 27 17.58 3.21 -5.92
C GLU A 27 18.58 3.86 -4.96
N VAL A 28 18.06 4.38 -3.84
CA VAL A 28 18.86 4.97 -2.77
C VAL A 28 18.56 4.24 -1.46
N ASP A 29 19.54 4.24 -0.55
CA ASP A 29 19.53 3.44 0.67
C ASP A 29 19.14 4.22 1.93
N SER A 30 18.96 5.53 1.81
CA SER A 30 18.67 6.38 2.96
C SER A 30 17.77 7.57 2.61
N ALA A 31 17.01 8.04 3.60
CA ALA A 31 16.18 9.24 3.47
C ALA A 31 17.02 10.48 3.16
N GLU A 32 18.28 10.54 3.62
CA GLU A 32 19.19 11.63 3.31
C GLU A 32 19.58 11.61 1.83
N ALA A 33 20.02 10.46 1.31
CA ALA A 33 20.35 10.29 -0.11
C ALA A 33 19.13 10.57 -0.99
N PHE A 34 17.94 10.11 -0.58
CA PHE A 34 16.69 10.37 -1.27
C PHE A 34 16.39 11.87 -1.38
N SER A 35 16.59 12.62 -0.28
CA SER A 35 16.34 14.06 -0.23
C SER A 35 17.31 14.89 -1.06
N GLN A 36 18.51 14.38 -1.32
CA GLN A 36 19.58 15.06 -2.06
C GLN A 36 19.66 14.62 -3.52
N ALA A 37 18.91 13.58 -3.89
CA ALA A 37 18.97 13.04 -5.24
C ALA A 37 18.40 14.02 -6.28
N ASP A 38 18.98 13.99 -7.48
CA ASP A 38 18.47 14.69 -8.65
C ASP A 38 17.56 13.74 -9.46
N GLY A 39 16.27 14.04 -9.56
CA GLY A 39 15.28 13.20 -10.23
C GLY A 39 14.03 13.95 -10.65
N ASP A 40 13.30 13.39 -11.60
CA ASP A 40 12.04 13.94 -12.10
C ASP A 40 10.85 13.59 -11.19
N VAL A 41 10.90 12.41 -10.53
CA VAL A 41 9.86 11.87 -9.68
C VAL A 41 10.47 11.00 -8.57
N PHE A 42 9.84 11.00 -7.42
CA PHE A 42 10.31 10.34 -6.21
C PHE A 42 9.31 9.32 -5.73
N PHE A 43 9.80 8.14 -5.30
CA PHE A 43 8.98 7.05 -4.78
C PHE A 43 9.56 6.57 -3.45
N ASP A 44 8.86 6.84 -2.34
CA ASP A 44 9.18 6.26 -1.04
C ASP A 44 8.23 5.09 -0.77
N PHE A 45 8.77 3.89 -0.92
CA PHE A 45 8.06 2.64 -0.71
C PHE A 45 8.41 1.95 0.62
N ARG A 46 9.04 2.67 1.55
CA ARG A 46 9.18 2.16 2.91
C ARG A 46 7.80 1.92 3.53
N ASP A 47 7.65 0.85 4.32
CA ASP A 47 6.36 0.52 4.92
C ASP A 47 5.90 1.64 5.86
N GLU A 48 4.73 2.26 5.57
CA GLU A 48 4.17 3.39 6.33
C GLU A 48 5.16 4.57 6.49
N ALA A 49 5.69 5.06 5.38
CA ALA A 49 6.67 6.16 5.30
C ALA A 49 6.10 7.53 5.74
N TRP A 50 5.62 7.62 6.99
CA TRP A 50 5.06 8.85 7.56
C TRP A 50 6.08 9.69 8.32
N ASP A 51 7.22 9.14 8.66
CA ASP A 51 8.34 9.83 9.26
C ASP A 51 9.13 10.61 8.17
N LEU A 52 8.65 11.78 7.84
CA LEU A 52 9.19 12.65 6.79
C LEU A 52 10.22 13.67 7.34
N PRO A 53 11.29 13.28 8.08
CA PRO A 53 12.12 14.24 8.79
C PRO A 53 12.97 15.13 7.88
N SER A 54 13.04 14.87 6.58
CA SER A 54 13.95 15.58 5.69
C SER A 54 13.54 15.57 4.22
N TRP A 55 12.25 15.49 3.93
CA TRP A 55 11.81 15.73 2.57
C TRP A 55 12.27 17.12 2.14
N PRO A 56 12.87 17.26 0.95
CA PRO A 56 13.17 18.58 0.46
C PRO A 56 11.86 19.32 0.23
N LEU A 57 11.40 20.05 1.24
CA LEU A 57 10.25 20.97 1.15
C LEU A 57 10.40 21.97 -0.02
N GLN A 58 11.56 21.96 -0.66
CA GLN A 58 11.94 22.85 -1.75
C GLN A 58 11.74 22.24 -3.14
N THR A 59 11.54 20.91 -3.29
CA THR A 59 11.25 20.33 -4.60
C THR A 59 9.75 20.37 -4.84
N LEU A 60 9.36 20.82 -6.04
CA LEU A 60 7.96 20.74 -6.52
C LEU A 60 7.70 19.43 -7.26
N HIS A 61 8.66 18.51 -7.27
CA HIS A 61 8.55 17.24 -7.96
C HIS A 61 7.52 16.32 -7.27
N PRO A 62 6.77 15.54 -8.03
CA PRO A 62 5.83 14.57 -7.48
C PRO A 62 6.53 13.53 -6.61
N VAL A 63 5.96 13.28 -5.44
CA VAL A 63 6.46 12.30 -4.47
C VAL A 63 5.38 11.26 -4.20
N PHE A 64 5.59 10.03 -4.63
CA PHE A 64 4.71 8.90 -4.33
C PHE A 64 5.16 8.24 -3.04
N ILE A 65 4.23 8.07 -2.11
CA ILE A 65 4.52 7.47 -0.79
C ILE A 65 3.66 6.24 -0.52
N ALA A 66 4.27 5.25 0.10
CA ALA A 66 3.57 4.15 0.74
C ALA A 66 2.97 4.62 2.06
N GLY A 67 1.64 4.60 2.16
CA GLY A 67 0.99 5.01 3.40
C GLY A 67 -0.45 4.53 3.43
N ILE A 68 -0.70 3.42 4.11
CA ILE A 68 -2.02 2.80 4.14
C ILE A 68 -2.79 3.17 5.40
N THR A 69 -2.11 3.25 6.55
CA THR A 69 -2.75 3.43 7.85
C THR A 69 -3.07 4.88 8.20
N GLY A 70 -2.32 5.85 7.64
CA GLY A 70 -2.52 7.27 7.87
C GLY A 70 -3.13 8.01 6.67
N THR A 71 -3.22 9.33 6.76
CA THR A 71 -3.68 10.24 5.70
C THR A 71 -2.68 11.35 5.42
N LEU A 72 -2.71 11.90 4.20
CA LEU A 72 -1.89 13.07 3.84
C LEU A 72 -2.20 14.27 4.75
N LYS A 73 -3.47 14.40 5.15
CA LYS A 73 -3.93 15.49 6.01
C LYS A 73 -3.40 15.35 7.44
N GLU A 74 -3.48 14.17 8.05
CA GLU A 74 -2.98 13.91 9.41
C GLU A 74 -1.48 14.15 9.53
N HIS A 75 -0.73 13.77 8.50
CA HIS A 75 0.72 13.93 8.45
C HIS A 75 1.18 15.26 7.85
N HIS A 76 0.25 16.19 7.59
CA HIS A 76 0.55 17.52 7.04
C HIS A 76 1.43 17.48 5.77
N CYS A 77 1.22 16.46 4.92
CA CYS A 77 2.00 16.27 3.72
C CYS A 77 1.83 17.45 2.73
N PRO A 78 2.91 17.88 2.05
CA PRO A 78 2.84 18.88 1.00
C PRO A 78 1.91 18.45 -0.16
N GLN A 79 1.39 19.44 -0.92
CA GLN A 79 0.41 19.20 -1.99
C GLN A 79 0.92 18.39 -3.19
N HIS A 80 2.23 18.21 -3.33
CA HIS A 80 2.86 17.41 -4.38
C HIS A 80 3.06 15.93 -3.99
N PHE A 81 2.55 15.53 -2.82
CA PHE A 81 2.58 14.16 -2.35
C PHE A 81 1.36 13.38 -2.85
N ILE A 82 1.64 12.16 -3.28
CA ILE A 82 0.66 11.19 -3.77
C ILE A 82 0.79 9.92 -2.92
N ARG A 83 -0.26 9.57 -2.19
CA ARG A 83 -0.37 8.25 -1.55
C ARG A 83 -0.71 7.20 -2.57
N LEU A 84 -0.02 6.07 -2.52
CA LEU A 84 -0.18 4.94 -3.41
C LEU A 84 -0.40 3.66 -2.60
N ASN A 85 -1.31 2.80 -3.06
CA ASN A 85 -1.47 1.48 -2.46
C ASN A 85 -0.31 0.57 -2.88
N THR A 86 0.62 0.38 -1.95
CA THR A 86 1.89 -0.35 -2.15
C THR A 86 1.88 -1.75 -1.54
N TRP A 87 0.75 -2.27 -1.11
CA TRP A 87 0.69 -3.63 -0.60
C TRP A 87 1.10 -4.64 -1.68
N PRO A 88 1.79 -5.75 -1.31
CA PRO A 88 2.22 -6.78 -2.25
C PRO A 88 1.09 -7.26 -3.16
N GLY A 89 1.33 -7.26 -4.47
CA GLY A 89 0.36 -7.61 -5.50
C GLY A 89 -0.58 -6.47 -5.91
N MET A 90 -0.37 -5.23 -5.40
CA MET A 90 -1.21 -4.08 -5.78
C MET A 90 -0.57 -3.22 -6.86
N LEU A 91 0.75 -3.12 -6.90
CA LEU A 91 1.47 -2.28 -7.86
C LEU A 91 1.53 -2.88 -9.27
N ASN A 92 1.38 -4.18 -9.43
CA ASN A 92 1.31 -4.83 -10.75
C ASN A 92 -0.04 -4.68 -11.45
N ARG A 93 -1.08 -4.17 -10.77
CA ARG A 93 -2.43 -3.97 -11.34
C ARG A 93 -2.41 -2.88 -12.41
N ALA A 94 -3.34 -2.98 -13.37
CA ALA A 94 -3.52 -1.98 -14.41
C ALA A 94 -4.09 -0.65 -13.88
N ILE A 95 -4.84 -0.70 -12.77
CA ILE A 95 -5.45 0.46 -12.10
C ILE A 95 -4.89 0.50 -10.68
N LEU A 96 -4.32 1.65 -10.32
CA LEU A 96 -3.73 1.90 -9.01
C LEU A 96 -4.63 2.81 -8.17
N GLU A 97 -4.83 2.46 -6.91
CA GLU A 97 -5.51 3.30 -5.93
C GLU A 97 -4.56 4.39 -5.45
N CYS A 98 -4.95 5.64 -5.66
CA CYS A 98 -4.16 6.81 -5.27
C CYS A 98 -4.98 7.85 -4.52
N VAL A 99 -4.29 8.61 -3.67
CA VAL A 99 -4.84 9.79 -3.00
C VAL A 99 -3.89 10.96 -3.22
N ALA A 100 -4.42 12.11 -3.65
CA ALA A 100 -3.65 13.35 -3.77
C ALA A 100 -4.56 14.57 -3.82
N SER A 101 -3.97 15.75 -3.62
CA SER A 101 -4.65 17.02 -3.90
C SER A 101 -5.00 17.12 -5.39
N GLU A 102 -6.11 17.77 -5.73
CA GLU A 102 -6.54 17.93 -7.14
C GLU A 102 -5.47 18.57 -8.03
N ARG A 103 -4.65 19.44 -7.44
CA ARG A 103 -3.59 20.17 -8.15
C ARG A 103 -2.55 19.25 -8.78
N ILE A 104 -2.14 18.16 -8.07
CA ILE A 104 -1.05 17.27 -8.55
C ILE A 104 -1.57 16.10 -9.38
N ARG A 105 -2.87 15.81 -9.36
CA ARG A 105 -3.46 14.66 -10.06
C ARG A 105 -3.09 14.58 -11.55
N PRO A 106 -3.17 15.66 -12.36
CA PRO A 106 -2.83 15.56 -13.78
C PRO A 106 -1.38 15.14 -14.03
N GLU A 107 -0.45 15.61 -13.19
CA GLU A 107 0.96 15.23 -13.28
C GLU A 107 1.19 13.79 -12.83
N ALA A 108 0.56 13.37 -11.73
CA ALA A 108 0.60 11.99 -11.26
C ALA A 108 0.04 11.01 -12.31
N GLU A 109 -1.09 11.32 -12.94
CA GLU A 109 -1.66 10.53 -14.04
C GLU A 109 -0.72 10.42 -15.24
N LYS A 110 -0.03 11.51 -15.60
CA LYS A 110 0.95 11.50 -16.67
C LYS A 110 2.14 10.58 -16.34
N ILE A 111 2.67 10.66 -15.11
CA ILE A 111 3.76 9.82 -14.65
C ILE A 111 3.35 8.35 -14.65
N LEU A 112 2.23 8.02 -14.01
CA LEU A 112 1.73 6.64 -13.95
C LEU A 112 1.31 6.13 -15.33
N GLY A 113 0.86 7.00 -16.23
CA GLY A 113 0.58 6.70 -17.63
C GLY A 113 1.82 6.27 -18.41
N VAL A 114 3.00 6.84 -18.15
CA VAL A 114 4.29 6.38 -18.69
C VAL A 114 4.58 4.95 -18.25
N LEU A 115 4.17 4.58 -17.04
CA LEU A 115 4.29 3.23 -16.49
C LEU A 115 3.13 2.30 -16.93
N HIS A 116 2.30 2.71 -17.89
CA HIS A 116 1.11 2.00 -18.37
C HIS A 116 0.08 1.70 -17.27
N LYS A 117 0.00 2.56 -16.25
CA LYS A 117 -0.97 2.45 -15.16
C LYS A 117 -2.06 3.51 -15.30
N LYS A 118 -3.29 3.14 -14.94
CA LYS A 118 -4.40 4.07 -14.74
C LYS A 118 -4.54 4.36 -13.25
N VAL A 119 -5.19 5.47 -12.92
CA VAL A 119 -5.39 5.89 -11.54
C VAL A 119 -6.86 5.86 -11.18
N GLU A 120 -7.18 5.31 -10.01
CA GLU A 120 -8.43 5.50 -9.31
C GLU A 120 -8.19 6.45 -8.14
N TRP A 121 -8.79 7.64 -8.21
CA TRP A 121 -8.65 8.64 -7.16
C TRP A 121 -9.60 8.38 -6.02
N LEU A 122 -9.05 8.23 -4.82
CA LEU A 122 -9.80 7.93 -3.61
C LEU A 122 -9.82 9.13 -2.65
N PRO A 123 -10.81 9.19 -1.74
CA PRO A 123 -10.78 10.08 -0.58
C PRO A 123 -9.58 9.79 0.33
N ASP A 124 -9.06 10.83 0.98
CA ASP A 124 -7.94 10.71 1.92
C ASP A 124 -8.41 10.12 3.26
N THR A 125 -8.55 8.80 3.30
CA THR A 125 -8.97 8.03 4.48
C THR A 125 -8.02 6.86 4.72
N PRO A 126 -7.83 6.40 5.98
CA PRO A 126 -7.04 5.21 6.27
C PRO A 126 -7.58 3.97 5.54
N GLY A 127 -6.66 3.14 5.04
CA GLY A 127 -6.96 1.85 4.44
C GLY A 127 -7.38 1.88 2.97
N MET A 128 -7.55 3.05 2.35
CA MET A 128 -8.04 3.12 0.96
C MET A 128 -9.23 2.18 0.71
N VAL A 129 -9.37 1.53 -0.45
CA VAL A 129 -10.45 0.55 -0.71
C VAL A 129 -9.93 -0.88 -0.58
N SER A 130 -8.97 -1.28 -1.42
CA SER A 130 -8.54 -2.69 -1.46
C SER A 130 -7.90 -3.16 -0.14
N PRO A 131 -6.99 -2.42 0.51
CA PRO A 131 -6.44 -2.85 1.79
C PRO A 131 -7.50 -2.99 2.88
N LYS A 132 -8.45 -2.04 2.94
CA LYS A 132 -9.55 -2.11 3.92
C LYS A 132 -10.44 -3.34 3.72
N VAL A 133 -10.88 -3.59 2.49
CA VAL A 133 -11.76 -4.72 2.18
C VAL A 133 -11.03 -6.05 2.38
N LEU A 134 -9.80 -6.18 1.89
CA LEU A 134 -9.01 -7.40 2.06
C LEU A 134 -8.71 -7.69 3.53
N SER A 135 -8.36 -6.67 4.31
CA SER A 135 -8.16 -6.85 5.77
C SER A 135 -9.40 -7.39 6.46
N MET A 136 -10.58 -6.92 6.09
CA MET A 136 -11.84 -7.44 6.64
C MET A 136 -12.11 -8.89 6.23
N ILE A 137 -11.85 -9.25 4.97
CA ILE A 137 -12.01 -10.62 4.48
C ILE A 137 -11.03 -11.57 5.20
N ILE A 138 -9.78 -11.15 5.35
CA ILE A 138 -8.75 -11.91 6.08
C ILE A 138 -9.16 -12.08 7.55
N ASN A 139 -9.54 -11.00 8.20
CA ASN A 139 -9.93 -11.01 9.60
C ASN A 139 -11.16 -11.91 9.89
N GLU A 140 -12.16 -11.87 9.00
CA GLU A 140 -13.35 -12.72 9.11
C GLU A 140 -12.99 -14.22 8.99
N ALA A 141 -12.05 -14.55 8.10
CA ALA A 141 -11.54 -15.92 8.00
C ALA A 141 -10.83 -16.37 9.29
N TRP A 142 -10.12 -15.46 9.97
CA TRP A 142 -9.51 -15.75 11.26
C TRP A 142 -10.56 -15.92 12.37
N PHE A 143 -11.67 -15.17 12.38
CA PHE A 143 -12.79 -15.41 13.29
C PHE A 143 -13.43 -16.78 13.03
N ALA A 144 -13.71 -17.13 11.77
CA ALA A 144 -14.25 -18.44 11.42
C ALA A 144 -13.34 -19.60 11.87
N PHE A 145 -12.02 -19.41 11.77
CA PHE A 145 -11.04 -20.36 12.28
C PHE A 145 -11.07 -20.46 13.82
N GLU A 146 -11.16 -19.33 14.55
CA GLU A 146 -11.32 -19.31 16.02
C GLU A 146 -12.58 -20.06 16.49
N GLU A 147 -13.66 -19.89 15.76
CA GLU A 147 -14.96 -20.55 16.03
C GLU A 147 -14.96 -22.04 15.68
N GLY A 148 -13.87 -22.55 15.10
CA GLY A 148 -13.77 -23.96 14.71
C GLY A 148 -14.63 -24.34 13.52
N VAL A 149 -15.01 -23.37 12.67
CA VAL A 149 -15.85 -23.61 11.49
C VAL A 149 -15.17 -24.58 10.53
N SER A 150 -13.85 -24.38 10.27
CA SER A 150 -13.06 -25.27 9.43
C SER A 150 -11.56 -25.03 9.62
N THR A 151 -10.72 -25.76 8.87
CA THR A 151 -9.27 -25.52 8.81
C THR A 151 -8.93 -24.31 7.95
N LYS A 152 -7.76 -23.66 8.18
CA LYS A 152 -7.28 -22.55 7.35
C LYS A 152 -7.26 -22.93 5.86
N ASN A 153 -6.81 -24.14 5.53
CA ASN A 153 -6.74 -24.63 4.15
C ASN A 153 -8.14 -24.80 3.51
N ASP A 154 -9.10 -25.36 4.25
CA ASP A 154 -10.44 -25.58 3.71
C ASP A 154 -11.20 -24.28 3.53
N ILE A 155 -11.00 -23.28 4.43
CA ILE A 155 -11.54 -21.93 4.28
C ILE A 155 -10.97 -21.28 3.01
N ASP A 156 -9.65 -21.37 2.77
CA ASP A 156 -9.02 -20.85 1.56
C ASP A 156 -9.59 -21.49 0.29
N ILE A 157 -9.74 -22.82 0.27
CA ILE A 157 -10.34 -23.56 -0.85
C ILE A 157 -11.79 -23.11 -1.08
N ALA A 158 -12.60 -23.06 -0.03
CA ALA A 158 -14.00 -22.67 -0.12
C ALA A 158 -14.18 -21.26 -0.66
N MET A 159 -13.38 -20.31 -0.17
CA MET A 159 -13.42 -18.92 -0.63
C MET A 159 -12.96 -18.77 -2.09
N LYS A 160 -11.90 -19.46 -2.51
CA LYS A 160 -11.46 -19.46 -3.92
C LYS A 160 -12.55 -20.00 -4.85
N LEU A 161 -13.13 -21.15 -4.52
CA LEU A 161 -14.13 -21.82 -5.36
C LEU A 161 -15.50 -21.13 -5.30
N GLY A 162 -15.89 -20.61 -4.14
CA GLY A 162 -17.21 -20.00 -3.94
C GLY A 162 -17.31 -18.55 -4.44
N THR A 163 -16.22 -17.80 -4.41
CA THR A 163 -16.21 -16.37 -4.78
C THR A 163 -15.37 -16.07 -6.02
N ASN A 164 -14.69 -17.07 -6.58
CA ASN A 164 -13.75 -16.91 -7.70
C ASN A 164 -12.61 -15.94 -7.41
N TYR A 165 -12.18 -15.86 -6.16
CA TYR A 165 -11.01 -15.05 -5.78
C TYR A 165 -9.72 -15.73 -6.24
N PRO A 166 -8.67 -14.96 -6.62
CA PRO A 166 -7.39 -15.53 -7.06
C PRO A 166 -6.67 -16.26 -5.92
N LEU A 167 -6.86 -15.81 -4.68
CA LEU A 167 -6.29 -16.39 -3.47
C LEU A 167 -7.38 -16.56 -2.40
N GLY A 168 -7.18 -17.52 -1.50
CA GLY A 168 -7.94 -17.58 -0.28
C GLY A 168 -7.48 -16.55 0.74
N PRO A 169 -8.28 -16.25 1.78
CA PRO A 169 -7.97 -15.18 2.74
C PRO A 169 -6.68 -15.40 3.52
N PHE A 170 -6.34 -16.64 3.91
CA PHE A 170 -5.07 -16.92 4.58
C PHE A 170 -3.87 -16.76 3.64
N ALA A 171 -3.99 -17.23 2.38
CA ALA A 171 -2.97 -17.04 1.36
C ALA A 171 -2.76 -15.55 1.06
N TRP A 172 -3.82 -14.73 0.99
CA TRP A 172 -3.71 -13.27 0.88
C TRP A 172 -3.02 -12.64 2.09
N GLY A 173 -3.41 -13.04 3.31
CA GLY A 173 -2.78 -12.57 4.52
C GLY A 173 -1.28 -12.82 4.55
N ASN A 174 -0.85 -13.99 4.10
CA ASN A 174 0.57 -14.34 3.98
C ASN A 174 1.29 -13.51 2.89
N GLN A 175 0.65 -13.27 1.74
CA GLN A 175 1.23 -12.46 0.67
C GLN A 175 1.39 -11.00 1.07
N ILE A 176 0.36 -10.41 1.68
CA ILE A 176 0.36 -9.01 2.12
C ILE A 176 1.29 -8.81 3.32
N GLY A 177 1.34 -9.80 4.20
CA GLY A 177 1.96 -9.73 5.51
C GLY A 177 0.93 -9.45 6.61
N LEU A 178 0.73 -10.41 7.50
CA LEU A 178 -0.28 -10.32 8.56
C LEU A 178 -0.09 -9.12 9.49
N HIS A 179 1.15 -8.67 9.72
CA HIS A 179 1.43 -7.46 10.49
C HIS A 179 0.81 -6.20 9.87
N ARG A 180 0.85 -6.06 8.53
CA ARG A 180 0.23 -4.95 7.80
C ARG A 180 -1.28 -4.97 7.97
N VAL A 181 -1.89 -6.15 7.89
CA VAL A 181 -3.33 -6.36 8.10
C VAL A 181 -3.72 -5.96 9.53
N CYS A 182 -3.02 -6.48 10.54
CA CYS A 182 -3.28 -6.15 11.95
C CYS A 182 -3.13 -4.66 12.23
N ARG A 183 -2.06 -4.03 11.71
CA ARG A 183 -1.82 -2.60 11.87
C ARG A 183 -2.99 -1.77 11.32
N LEU A 184 -3.41 -2.05 10.08
CA LEU A 184 -4.54 -1.34 9.49
C LEU A 184 -5.84 -1.54 10.29
N LEU A 185 -6.18 -2.78 10.62
CA LEU A 185 -7.39 -3.07 11.41
C LEU A 185 -7.37 -2.38 12.77
N SER A 186 -6.21 -2.36 13.45
CA SER A 186 -6.06 -1.69 14.75
C SER A 186 -6.30 -0.19 14.66
N VAL A 187 -5.79 0.47 13.60
CA VAL A 187 -6.08 1.89 13.36
C VAL A 187 -7.58 2.11 13.12
N LEU A 188 -8.20 1.30 12.27
CA LEU A 188 -9.62 1.43 11.95
C LEU A 188 -10.53 1.11 13.15
N ALA A 189 -10.08 0.22 14.04
CA ALA A 189 -10.82 -0.18 15.25
C ALA A 189 -10.89 0.96 16.29
N THR A 190 -9.99 1.94 16.23
CA THR A 190 -10.02 3.11 17.12
C THR A 190 -11.35 3.87 17.00
N ASP A 191 -11.88 3.97 15.80
CA ASP A 191 -13.12 4.70 15.53
C ASP A 191 -14.35 3.77 15.43
N ASN A 192 -14.14 2.47 15.18
CA ASN A 192 -15.24 1.55 14.95
C ASN A 192 -14.85 0.10 15.28
N GLU A 193 -15.49 -0.45 16.32
CA GLU A 193 -15.29 -1.83 16.79
C GLU A 193 -15.49 -2.92 15.72
N ARG A 194 -16.18 -2.61 14.61
CA ARG A 194 -16.31 -3.51 13.46
C ARG A 194 -14.97 -4.04 12.95
N TYR A 195 -13.90 -3.26 13.13
CA TYR A 195 -12.55 -3.59 12.68
C TYR A 195 -11.71 -4.31 13.74
N ARG A 196 -12.32 -4.71 14.86
CA ARG A 196 -11.62 -5.49 15.90
C ARG A 196 -10.88 -6.67 15.29
N VAL A 197 -9.61 -6.80 15.63
CA VAL A 197 -8.75 -7.89 15.13
C VAL A 197 -9.10 -9.20 15.82
N ALA A 198 -9.19 -10.28 15.07
CA ALA A 198 -9.35 -11.63 15.61
C ALA A 198 -8.18 -11.99 16.54
N ARG A 199 -8.47 -12.63 17.67
CA ARG A 199 -7.45 -12.95 18.67
C ARG A 199 -6.39 -13.92 18.11
N SER A 200 -6.81 -14.93 17.35
CA SER A 200 -5.89 -15.89 16.72
C SER A 200 -4.98 -15.23 15.71
N LEU A 201 -5.45 -14.18 15.00
CA LEU A 201 -4.64 -13.38 14.11
C LEU A 201 -3.58 -12.58 14.88
N LEU A 202 -3.95 -11.95 16.00
CA LEU A 202 -2.97 -11.26 16.87
C LEU A 202 -1.90 -12.23 17.40
N MET A 203 -2.33 -13.40 17.88
CA MET A 203 -1.40 -14.44 18.37
C MET A 203 -0.45 -14.93 17.28
N GLU A 204 -0.91 -15.07 16.04
CA GLU A 204 -0.08 -15.49 14.90
C GLU A 204 1.06 -14.50 14.60
N VAL A 205 0.82 -13.21 14.80
CA VAL A 205 1.82 -12.16 14.59
C VAL A 205 2.62 -11.81 15.85
N GLY A 206 2.34 -12.47 16.99
CA GLY A 206 3.06 -12.25 18.25
C GLY A 206 2.64 -11.00 19.02
N LEU A 207 1.39 -10.54 18.84
CA LEU A 207 0.78 -9.38 19.50
C LEU A 207 -0.24 -9.80 20.57
#